data_f83c394d1abead42a6e842e923a98670
#
_entry.id   f83c394d1abead42a6e842e923a98670
#
_cell.length_a   1.000
_cell.length_b   1.000
_cell.length_c   1.000
_cell.angle_alpha   90.00
_cell.angle_beta   90.00
_cell.angle_gamma   90.00
#
_symmetry.space_group_name_H-M   'P 1'
#
loop_
_entity.id
_entity.type
_entity.pdbx_description
1 polymer ?
#
loop_
_entity_poly.entity_id
_entity_poly.type
_entity_poly.pdbx_seq_one_letter_code
_entity_poly.pdbx_strand_id
1 'polypeptide(L)'
;MEHHGENPQNIVVAIIPARYSSIRLPGKMLMPIAGTPLILHTVERAKAAKTVDRVLVATEDERIFNAVRESGNEAVMTRVDHPSGSDRIAEVAEGLPEGSIIVNVQGDEPLISPETIDTAVEAMLLGGVDIVTVCEPLTSLHGELLNFNVVKVVYGENGNALYFSRSPMPFPRDASLRHGGDPNRALENEPELFQNFRKHVGLYVYSREYLLKFTRLPQTRLEKFEALEQLRALENGAVIKVVDAVGASIGVDTPEDLERVTDIIEAGIDIRRARREDLRSVASVHVESWQRSFAGIVPDDFLANMSMEKRLEAYRERRWDENYSMMVASHGASGIVGFADFGTPKLPGEFDAQIFSFYFLPEHQRSGYGERLFRRCVRRMVENGVNSLCLDSLEASPYRAFYDKMGGRVVGRDSHKLGDEDFETVIYGWDDISKI
;
A
#
# COMPACT_ATOMS: atom_id res chain seq x y z
N MET A 1 -49.53 -19.72 23.89
CA MET A 1 -48.45 -19.98 22.94
C MET A 1 -48.13 -18.63 22.32
N GLU A 2 -47.18 -17.93 22.95
CA GLU A 2 -46.68 -16.64 22.42
C GLU A 2 -45.68 -16.99 21.32
N HIS A 3 -46.01 -16.58 20.08
CA HIS A 3 -45.08 -16.58 19.00
C HIS A 3 -43.99 -15.54 19.33
N HIS A 4 -42.81 -15.99 19.72
CA HIS A 4 -41.63 -15.16 19.62
C HIS A 4 -41.45 -14.84 18.12
N GLY A 5 -41.83 -13.62 17.76
CA GLY A 5 -41.50 -13.07 16.44
C GLY A 5 -39.97 -13.06 16.31
N GLU A 6 -39.45 -13.87 15.38
CA GLU A 6 -38.09 -13.69 14.91
C GLU A 6 -37.96 -12.22 14.45
N ASN A 7 -37.10 -11.49 15.14
CA ASN A 7 -36.69 -10.17 14.72
C ASN A 7 -36.09 -10.34 13.31
N PRO A 8 -36.61 -9.68 12.25
CA PRO A 8 -36.04 -9.86 10.93
C PRO A 8 -34.56 -9.52 11.04
N GLN A 9 -33.69 -10.53 10.85
CA GLN A 9 -32.26 -10.29 10.82
C GLN A 9 -32.02 -9.22 9.76
N ASN A 10 -31.40 -8.09 10.16
CA ASN A 10 -31.06 -7.02 9.24
C ASN A 10 -30.14 -7.59 8.16
N ILE A 11 -30.59 -7.64 6.90
CA ILE A 11 -29.74 -8.10 5.80
C ILE A 11 -28.56 -7.15 5.63
N VAL A 12 -27.34 -7.70 5.56
CA VAL A 12 -26.10 -6.95 5.34
C VAL A 12 -25.70 -7.07 3.88
N VAL A 13 -25.71 -5.96 3.17
CA VAL A 13 -25.40 -5.92 1.73
C VAL A 13 -24.15 -5.08 1.48
N ALA A 14 -23.10 -5.72 0.99
CA ALA A 14 -21.95 -5.00 0.48
C ALA A 14 -22.25 -4.49 -0.94
N ILE A 15 -22.13 -3.19 -1.14
CA ILE A 15 -22.28 -2.55 -2.44
C ILE A 15 -20.94 -1.93 -2.82
N ILE A 16 -20.43 -2.34 -3.96
CA ILE A 16 -19.13 -1.96 -4.49
C ILE A 16 -19.34 -0.97 -5.64
N PRO A 17 -19.16 0.35 -5.43
CA PRO A 17 -19.26 1.31 -6.52
C PRO A 17 -18.07 1.15 -7.46
N ALA A 18 -18.33 1.03 -8.77
CA ALA A 18 -17.31 0.87 -9.79
C ALA A 18 -17.57 1.80 -10.96
N ARG A 19 -16.58 2.64 -11.32
CA ARG A 19 -16.62 3.52 -12.49
C ARG A 19 -15.53 3.12 -13.47
N TYR A 20 -15.86 3.18 -14.76
CA TYR A 20 -14.83 2.97 -15.78
C TYR A 20 -13.87 4.16 -15.90
N SER A 21 -14.42 5.38 -15.80
CA SER A 21 -13.65 6.63 -15.91
C SER A 21 -12.86 6.87 -14.63
N SER A 22 -11.56 6.63 -14.69
CA SER A 22 -10.56 7.04 -13.67
C SER A 22 -9.56 7.97 -14.34
N ILE A 23 -9.22 9.10 -13.71
CA ILE A 23 -8.31 10.09 -14.30
C ILE A 23 -6.87 9.55 -14.33
N ARG A 24 -6.43 8.93 -13.23
CA ARG A 24 -5.04 8.46 -13.05
C ARG A 24 -4.79 7.11 -13.72
N LEU A 25 -5.78 6.23 -13.76
CA LEU A 25 -5.67 4.88 -14.31
C LEU A 25 -7.00 4.51 -15.01
N PRO A 26 -7.24 4.95 -16.26
CA PRO A 26 -8.48 4.69 -16.97
C PRO A 26 -8.78 3.18 -17.14
N GLY A 27 -10.01 2.78 -16.86
CA GLY A 27 -10.41 1.37 -16.97
C GLY A 27 -9.86 0.44 -15.88
N LYS A 28 -9.29 0.99 -14.79
CA LYS A 28 -8.61 0.21 -13.74
C LYS A 28 -9.43 -0.98 -13.21
N MET A 29 -10.75 -0.84 -13.11
CA MET A 29 -11.62 -1.90 -12.60
C MET A 29 -11.56 -3.21 -13.42
N LEU A 30 -11.22 -3.10 -14.71
CA LEU A 30 -11.10 -4.23 -15.63
C LEU A 30 -9.65 -4.65 -15.89
N MET A 31 -8.67 -3.94 -15.33
CA MET A 31 -7.26 -4.32 -15.48
C MET A 31 -7.00 -5.66 -14.78
N PRO A 32 -6.30 -6.58 -15.46
CA PRO A 32 -6.08 -7.91 -14.91
C PRO A 32 -5.00 -7.88 -13.82
N ILE A 33 -5.31 -8.56 -12.72
CA ILE A 33 -4.37 -8.95 -11.67
C ILE A 33 -4.39 -10.47 -11.63
N ALA A 34 -3.27 -11.13 -11.87
CA ALA A 34 -3.19 -12.60 -11.98
C ALA A 34 -4.24 -13.18 -12.97
N GLY A 35 -4.50 -12.48 -14.07
CA GLY A 35 -5.47 -12.90 -15.08
C GLY A 35 -6.95 -12.61 -14.76
N THR A 36 -7.26 -12.04 -13.58
CA THR A 36 -8.61 -11.73 -13.13
C THR A 36 -8.79 -10.20 -13.04
N PRO A 37 -9.89 -9.60 -13.54
CA PRO A 37 -10.16 -8.18 -13.39
C PRO A 37 -10.08 -7.71 -11.94
N LEU A 38 -9.48 -6.53 -11.70
CA LEU A 38 -9.28 -5.95 -10.37
C LEU A 38 -10.57 -5.97 -9.53
N ILE A 39 -11.71 -5.54 -10.11
CA ILE A 39 -12.99 -5.47 -9.41
C ILE A 39 -13.42 -6.83 -8.82
N LEU A 40 -13.11 -7.94 -9.49
CA LEU A 40 -13.48 -9.27 -9.04
C LEU A 40 -12.67 -9.71 -7.79
N HIS A 41 -11.44 -9.26 -7.64
CA HIS A 41 -10.70 -9.48 -6.40
C HIS A 41 -11.40 -8.81 -5.22
N THR A 42 -11.86 -7.56 -5.37
CA THR A 42 -12.63 -6.86 -4.34
C THR A 42 -13.96 -7.57 -4.03
N VAL A 43 -14.67 -8.06 -5.06
CA VAL A 43 -15.90 -8.84 -4.88
C VAL A 43 -15.64 -10.09 -4.05
N GLU A 44 -14.61 -10.87 -4.37
CA GLU A 44 -14.29 -12.09 -3.63
C GLU A 44 -13.87 -11.81 -2.17
N ARG A 45 -13.17 -10.71 -1.93
CA ARG A 45 -12.83 -10.27 -0.56
C ARG A 45 -14.09 -9.89 0.24
N ALA A 46 -15.02 -9.15 -0.37
CA ALA A 46 -16.28 -8.80 0.26
C ALA A 46 -17.16 -10.02 0.55
N LYS A 47 -17.20 -11.01 -0.36
CA LYS A 47 -17.90 -12.28 -0.15
C LYS A 47 -17.31 -13.16 0.95
N ALA A 48 -16.00 -13.04 1.19
CA ALA A 48 -15.32 -13.80 2.22
C ALA A 48 -15.60 -13.27 3.64
N ALA A 49 -16.18 -12.08 3.79
CA ALA A 49 -16.63 -11.55 5.06
C ALA A 49 -17.84 -12.34 5.57
N LYS A 50 -17.80 -12.76 6.84
CA LYS A 50 -18.81 -13.64 7.45
C LYS A 50 -20.13 -12.94 7.77
N THR A 51 -20.07 -11.62 7.94
CA THR A 51 -21.22 -10.78 8.28
C THR A 51 -21.98 -10.29 7.06
N VAL A 52 -21.47 -10.51 5.84
CA VAL A 52 -22.07 -10.03 4.59
C VAL A 52 -22.96 -11.12 3.99
N ASP A 53 -24.24 -10.83 3.84
CA ASP A 53 -25.22 -11.76 3.25
C ASP A 53 -25.23 -11.72 1.71
N ARG A 54 -24.92 -10.53 1.13
CA ARG A 54 -24.99 -10.31 -0.32
C ARG A 54 -23.97 -9.27 -0.78
N VAL A 55 -23.39 -9.48 -1.97
CA VAL A 55 -22.43 -8.52 -2.57
C VAL A 55 -22.96 -8.10 -3.93
N LEU A 56 -23.03 -6.78 -4.17
CA LEU A 56 -23.49 -6.16 -5.41
C LEU A 56 -22.43 -5.20 -5.95
N VAL A 57 -22.15 -5.24 -7.24
CA VAL A 57 -21.36 -4.20 -7.91
C VAL A 57 -22.31 -3.18 -8.55
N ALA A 58 -22.19 -1.91 -8.19
CA ALA A 58 -22.96 -0.81 -8.73
C ALA A 58 -22.15 -0.04 -9.76
N THR A 59 -22.55 -0.05 -11.03
CA THR A 59 -21.77 0.56 -12.12
C THR A 59 -22.66 1.20 -13.18
N GLU A 60 -22.14 2.22 -13.85
CA GLU A 60 -22.75 2.82 -15.04
C GLU A 60 -22.22 2.22 -16.36
N ASP A 61 -21.19 1.36 -16.29
CA ASP A 61 -20.46 0.89 -17.47
C ASP A 61 -20.81 -0.57 -17.80
N GLU A 62 -21.29 -0.82 -19.02
CA GLU A 62 -21.70 -2.14 -19.47
C GLU A 62 -20.54 -3.16 -19.45
N ARG A 63 -19.30 -2.72 -19.68
CA ARG A 63 -18.13 -3.62 -19.68
C ARG A 63 -17.86 -4.15 -18.27
N ILE A 64 -17.96 -3.30 -17.23
CA ILE A 64 -17.84 -3.71 -15.85
C ILE A 64 -19.01 -4.61 -15.46
N PHE A 65 -20.24 -4.20 -15.82
CA PHE A 65 -21.44 -4.98 -15.56
C PHE A 65 -21.32 -6.39 -16.13
N ASN A 66 -20.94 -6.51 -17.42
CA ASN A 66 -20.80 -7.79 -18.09
C ASN A 66 -19.69 -8.65 -17.47
N ALA A 67 -18.50 -8.08 -17.19
CA ALA A 67 -17.39 -8.81 -16.56
C ALA A 67 -17.79 -9.41 -15.20
N VAL A 68 -18.55 -8.65 -14.40
CA VAL A 68 -19.05 -9.11 -13.09
C VAL A 68 -20.11 -10.21 -13.28
N ARG A 69 -21.04 -10.05 -14.22
CA ARG A 69 -22.11 -11.03 -14.48
C ARG A 69 -21.58 -12.33 -15.08
N GLU A 70 -20.63 -12.23 -15.98
CA GLU A 70 -19.98 -13.40 -16.61
C GLU A 70 -19.17 -14.22 -15.60
N SER A 71 -18.66 -13.58 -14.53
CA SER A 71 -18.00 -14.28 -13.43
C SER A 71 -18.97 -14.93 -12.42
N GLY A 72 -20.28 -14.86 -12.68
CA GLY A 72 -21.31 -15.41 -11.77
C GLY A 72 -21.65 -14.53 -10.58
N ASN A 73 -21.19 -13.26 -10.57
CA ASN A 73 -21.44 -12.30 -9.51
C ASN A 73 -22.63 -11.38 -9.83
N GLU A 74 -23.12 -10.65 -8.84
CA GLU A 74 -24.24 -9.74 -9.01
C GLU A 74 -23.77 -8.31 -9.34
N ALA A 75 -24.36 -7.73 -10.37
CA ALA A 75 -24.16 -6.33 -10.73
C ALA A 75 -25.50 -5.63 -10.98
N VAL A 76 -25.53 -4.33 -10.71
CA VAL A 76 -26.67 -3.45 -10.92
C VAL A 76 -26.20 -2.25 -11.77
N MET A 77 -26.91 -2.01 -12.88
CA MET A 77 -26.71 -0.81 -13.67
C MET A 77 -27.30 0.40 -12.94
N THR A 78 -26.53 1.47 -12.83
CA THR A 78 -26.89 2.71 -12.19
C THR A 78 -26.76 3.89 -13.12
N ARG A 79 -27.36 5.02 -12.78
CA ARG A 79 -27.22 6.23 -13.59
C ARG A 79 -25.77 6.68 -13.73
N VAL A 80 -25.46 7.31 -14.86
CA VAL A 80 -24.11 7.81 -15.17
C VAL A 80 -23.74 9.09 -14.41
N ASP A 81 -24.73 9.88 -14.02
CA ASP A 81 -24.60 11.24 -13.51
C ASP A 81 -24.47 11.38 -11.98
N HIS A 82 -24.22 10.27 -11.28
CA HIS A 82 -23.97 10.32 -9.85
C HIS A 82 -22.72 11.14 -9.52
N PRO A 83 -22.82 12.13 -8.62
CA PRO A 83 -21.69 12.98 -8.23
C PRO A 83 -20.65 12.21 -7.42
N SER A 84 -21.06 11.17 -6.68
CA SER A 84 -20.16 10.39 -5.82
C SER A 84 -20.45 8.90 -5.82
N GLY A 85 -19.56 8.12 -5.20
CA GLY A 85 -19.76 6.69 -4.92
C GLY A 85 -20.92 6.46 -3.96
N SER A 86 -21.08 7.34 -2.96
CA SER A 86 -22.17 7.27 -1.98
C SER A 86 -23.54 7.45 -2.63
N ASP A 87 -23.68 8.38 -3.59
CA ASP A 87 -24.92 8.57 -4.34
C ASP A 87 -25.25 7.33 -5.20
N ARG A 88 -24.23 6.69 -5.79
CA ARG A 88 -24.41 5.47 -6.60
C ARG A 88 -24.89 4.30 -5.77
N ILE A 89 -24.31 4.07 -4.59
CA ILE A 89 -24.76 2.97 -3.73
C ILE A 89 -26.13 3.25 -3.12
N ALA A 90 -26.49 4.52 -2.90
CA ALA A 90 -27.81 4.91 -2.41
C ALA A 90 -28.93 4.55 -3.42
N GLU A 91 -28.70 4.74 -4.74
CA GLU A 91 -29.64 4.29 -5.77
C GLU A 91 -29.94 2.79 -5.67
N VAL A 92 -28.90 1.97 -5.46
CA VAL A 92 -29.08 0.51 -5.27
C VAL A 92 -29.79 0.20 -3.96
N ALA A 93 -29.41 0.94 -2.88
CA ALA A 93 -29.98 0.76 -1.55
C ALA A 93 -31.48 1.12 -1.47
N GLU A 94 -32.00 2.01 -2.35
CA GLU A 94 -33.44 2.31 -2.42
C GLU A 94 -34.29 1.05 -2.68
N GLY A 95 -33.76 0.09 -3.45
CA GLY A 95 -34.43 -1.18 -3.76
C GLY A 95 -34.28 -2.28 -2.71
N LEU A 96 -33.53 -2.04 -1.62
CA LEU A 96 -33.30 -3.03 -0.57
C LEU A 96 -34.37 -2.91 0.55
N PRO A 97 -34.59 -3.96 1.35
CA PRO A 97 -35.51 -3.90 2.50
C PRO A 97 -35.15 -2.81 3.52
N GLU A 98 -36.15 -2.29 4.21
CA GLU A 98 -35.95 -1.43 5.37
C GLU A 98 -35.16 -2.18 6.46
N GLY A 99 -34.32 -1.45 7.20
CA GLY A 99 -33.43 -2.02 8.21
C GLY A 99 -32.17 -2.69 7.64
N SER A 100 -31.98 -2.71 6.31
CA SER A 100 -30.74 -3.25 5.72
C SER A 100 -29.53 -2.46 6.19
N ILE A 101 -28.42 -3.17 6.40
CA ILE A 101 -27.09 -2.61 6.63
C ILE A 101 -26.34 -2.55 5.30
N ILE A 102 -25.79 -1.41 4.94
CA ILE A 102 -25.10 -1.19 3.67
C ILE A 102 -23.61 -1.02 3.95
N VAL A 103 -22.81 -1.91 3.37
CA VAL A 103 -21.34 -1.81 3.42
C VAL A 103 -20.85 -1.24 2.10
N ASN A 104 -20.26 -0.05 2.13
CA ASN A 104 -19.61 0.58 0.98
C ASN A 104 -18.15 0.13 0.92
N VAL A 105 -17.85 -0.83 0.07
CA VAL A 105 -16.48 -1.30 -0.19
C VAL A 105 -15.98 -0.65 -1.48
N GLN A 106 -14.84 0.05 -1.42
CA GLN A 106 -14.29 0.68 -2.62
C GLN A 106 -13.84 -0.37 -3.65
N GLY A 107 -14.27 -0.21 -4.90
CA GLY A 107 -14.00 -1.19 -5.97
C GLY A 107 -12.51 -1.37 -6.30
N ASP A 108 -11.68 -0.41 -5.93
CA ASP A 108 -10.23 -0.38 -6.12
C ASP A 108 -9.42 -0.87 -4.92
N GLU A 109 -10.04 -1.55 -3.96
CA GLU A 109 -9.42 -2.13 -2.76
C GLU A 109 -9.33 -3.68 -2.83
N PRO A 110 -8.58 -4.27 -3.78
CA PRO A 110 -8.57 -5.72 -4.01
C PRO A 110 -7.95 -6.53 -2.88
N LEU A 111 -7.27 -5.87 -1.93
CA LEU A 111 -6.65 -6.49 -0.75
C LEU A 111 -7.40 -6.20 0.55
N ILE A 112 -8.61 -5.62 0.49
CA ILE A 112 -9.40 -5.37 1.71
C ILE A 112 -9.58 -6.66 2.51
N SER A 113 -9.32 -6.61 3.83
CA SER A 113 -9.49 -7.78 4.69
C SER A 113 -10.98 -8.05 4.95
N PRO A 114 -11.44 -9.30 4.75
CA PRO A 114 -12.78 -9.70 5.17
C PRO A 114 -13.04 -9.43 6.64
N GLU A 115 -12.06 -9.65 7.50
CA GLU A 115 -12.15 -9.41 8.94
C GLU A 115 -12.32 -7.91 9.26
N THR A 116 -11.76 -7.02 8.46
CA THR A 116 -12.00 -5.57 8.58
C THR A 116 -13.46 -5.23 8.27
N ILE A 117 -14.03 -5.86 7.25
CA ILE A 117 -15.46 -5.71 6.91
C ILE A 117 -16.32 -6.21 8.07
N ASP A 118 -16.02 -7.41 8.59
CA ASP A 118 -16.74 -8.01 9.72
C ASP A 118 -16.69 -7.09 10.94
N THR A 119 -15.52 -6.58 11.33
CA THR A 119 -15.36 -5.65 12.46
C THR A 119 -16.20 -4.39 12.31
N ALA A 120 -16.25 -3.82 11.09
CA ALA A 120 -17.05 -2.62 10.84
C ALA A 120 -18.57 -2.90 10.89
N VAL A 121 -19.01 -4.03 10.35
CA VAL A 121 -20.43 -4.45 10.42
C VAL A 121 -20.84 -4.77 11.85
N GLU A 122 -20.04 -5.50 12.61
CA GLU A 122 -20.31 -5.80 14.02
C GLU A 122 -20.46 -4.54 14.85
N ALA A 123 -19.61 -3.53 14.63
CA ALA A 123 -19.71 -2.23 15.29
C ALA A 123 -21.03 -1.49 14.93
N MET A 124 -21.51 -1.61 13.69
CA MET A 124 -22.80 -1.05 13.28
C MET A 124 -23.98 -1.78 13.96
N LEU A 125 -23.91 -3.11 14.06
CA LEU A 125 -24.95 -3.94 14.68
C LEU A 125 -25.08 -3.70 16.19
N LEU A 126 -24.04 -3.22 16.87
CA LEU A 126 -24.13 -2.79 18.27
C LEU A 126 -25.05 -1.56 18.45
N GLY A 127 -25.32 -0.82 17.37
CA GLY A 127 -26.23 0.31 17.36
C GLY A 127 -25.67 1.60 17.98
N GLY A 128 -26.51 2.66 18.01
CA GLY A 128 -26.14 3.94 18.59
C GLY A 128 -25.24 4.82 17.71
N VAL A 129 -25.02 4.43 16.46
CA VAL A 129 -24.19 5.16 15.49
C VAL A 129 -24.89 5.24 14.13
N ASP A 130 -24.61 6.28 13.36
CA ASP A 130 -25.18 6.49 12.04
C ASP A 130 -24.29 5.89 10.93
N ILE A 131 -22.98 5.95 11.16
CA ILE A 131 -21.93 5.45 10.24
C ILE A 131 -20.86 4.73 11.06
N VAL A 132 -20.31 3.66 10.50
CA VAL A 132 -19.03 3.09 10.94
C VAL A 132 -18.02 3.26 9.81
N THR A 133 -16.80 3.62 10.15
CA THR A 133 -15.67 3.66 9.22
C THR A 133 -14.42 3.09 9.87
N VAL A 134 -13.36 2.96 9.10
CA VAL A 134 -12.17 2.21 9.49
C VAL A 134 -10.93 3.10 9.50
N CYS A 135 -9.99 2.81 10.37
CA CYS A 135 -8.68 3.46 10.37
C CYS A 135 -7.54 2.44 10.48
N GLU A 136 -6.35 2.86 10.11
CA GLU A 136 -5.10 2.13 10.28
C GLU A 136 -4.07 3.01 11.00
N PRO A 137 -3.12 2.43 11.75
CA PRO A 137 -1.99 3.18 12.27
C PRO A 137 -1.19 3.83 11.14
N LEU A 138 -0.76 5.07 11.33
CA LEU A 138 0.24 5.70 10.47
C LEU A 138 1.64 5.21 10.89
N THR A 139 2.47 4.93 9.90
CA THR A 139 3.82 4.36 10.12
C THR A 139 4.93 5.20 9.48
N SER A 140 4.59 6.26 8.76
CA SER A 140 5.56 7.04 7.99
C SER A 140 5.23 8.53 8.01
N LEU A 141 6.27 9.36 8.25
CA LEU A 141 6.14 10.82 8.23
C LEU A 141 5.84 11.32 6.81
N HIS A 142 6.76 11.09 5.88
CA HIS A 142 6.67 11.64 4.53
C HIS A 142 5.71 10.85 3.62
N GLY A 143 5.68 9.52 3.77
CA GLY A 143 4.82 8.67 2.95
C GLY A 143 3.33 8.76 3.29
N GLU A 144 3.00 9.03 4.55
CA GLU A 144 1.61 8.99 5.02
C GLU A 144 1.16 10.26 5.74
N LEU A 145 1.83 10.67 6.81
CA LEU A 145 1.33 11.76 7.65
C LEU A 145 1.34 13.11 6.92
N LEU A 146 2.43 13.44 6.23
CA LEU A 146 2.57 14.68 5.44
C LEU A 146 1.94 14.57 4.04
N ASN A 147 1.56 13.38 3.60
CA ASN A 147 0.91 13.19 2.32
C ASN A 147 -0.56 13.62 2.38
N PHE A 148 -0.92 14.68 1.67
CA PHE A 148 -2.29 15.20 1.61
C PHE A 148 -3.30 14.26 0.92
N ASN A 149 -2.83 13.25 0.18
CA ASN A 149 -3.70 12.21 -0.39
C ASN A 149 -4.14 11.18 0.67
N VAL A 150 -3.39 11.05 1.75
CA VAL A 150 -3.75 10.21 2.90
C VAL A 150 -4.60 11.03 3.87
N VAL A 151 -5.84 10.63 4.07
CA VAL A 151 -6.75 11.28 5.02
C VAL A 151 -6.42 10.80 6.44
N LYS A 152 -6.30 11.74 7.37
CA LYS A 152 -6.13 11.45 8.80
C LYS A 152 -7.47 11.53 9.51
N VAL A 153 -7.62 10.75 10.59
CA VAL A 153 -8.79 10.79 11.45
C VAL A 153 -8.37 10.90 12.92
N VAL A 154 -9.07 11.73 13.67
CA VAL A 154 -9.01 11.77 15.13
C VAL A 154 -10.37 11.41 15.71
N TYR A 155 -10.37 10.62 16.78
CA TYR A 155 -11.57 10.17 17.46
C TYR A 155 -11.39 10.19 18.97
N GLY A 156 -12.51 10.27 19.69
CA GLY A 156 -12.53 10.28 21.15
C GLY A 156 -12.33 8.87 21.75
N GLU A 157 -12.24 8.80 23.08
CA GLU A 157 -12.09 7.54 23.81
C GLU A 157 -13.26 6.56 23.58
N ASN A 158 -14.44 7.08 23.28
CA ASN A 158 -15.59 6.29 22.87
C ASN A 158 -15.51 5.75 21.43
N GLY A 159 -14.43 6.05 20.71
CA GLY A 159 -14.20 5.67 19.32
C GLY A 159 -15.02 6.48 18.30
N ASN A 160 -15.72 7.53 18.70
CA ASN A 160 -16.45 8.38 17.76
C ASN A 160 -15.52 9.40 17.12
N ALA A 161 -15.60 9.55 15.80
CA ALA A 161 -14.82 10.52 15.03
C ALA A 161 -15.08 11.95 15.54
N LEU A 162 -14.01 12.69 15.71
CA LEU A 162 -14.05 14.12 16.03
C LEU A 162 -13.80 14.95 14.77
N TYR A 163 -12.88 14.52 13.91
CA TYR A 163 -12.62 15.21 12.64
C TYR A 163 -11.82 14.31 11.68
N PHE A 164 -11.97 14.61 10.37
CA PHE A 164 -11.16 14.04 9.29
C PHE A 164 -10.45 15.18 8.57
N SER A 165 -9.16 15.00 8.22
CA SER A 165 -8.42 16.02 7.49
C SER A 165 -7.31 15.43 6.62
N ARG A 166 -6.96 16.15 5.57
CA ARG A 166 -5.76 15.92 4.79
C ARG A 166 -4.50 16.46 5.48
N SER A 167 -4.67 17.38 6.43
CA SER A 167 -3.58 17.92 7.25
C SER A 167 -3.08 16.91 8.28
N PRO A 168 -1.80 16.99 8.71
CA PRO A 168 -1.30 16.22 9.84
C PRO A 168 -2.05 16.55 11.13
N MET A 169 -2.60 15.55 11.79
CA MET A 169 -3.27 15.68 13.10
C MET A 169 -3.28 14.34 13.84
N PRO A 170 -3.27 14.34 15.21
CA PRO A 170 -3.19 15.50 16.11
C PRO A 170 -1.81 16.15 16.11
N PHE A 171 -1.67 17.36 16.72
CA PHE A 171 -0.38 18.04 16.83
C PHE A 171 0.38 17.57 18.10
N PRO A 172 1.61 17.04 17.99
CA PRO A 172 2.39 16.53 19.13
C PRO A 172 3.13 17.68 19.86
N ARG A 173 2.40 18.55 20.56
CA ARG A 173 2.89 19.81 21.10
C ARG A 173 4.15 19.67 21.97
N ASP A 174 4.10 18.80 22.98
CA ASP A 174 5.19 18.71 23.97
C ASP A 174 6.44 18.05 23.38
N ALA A 175 6.27 17.07 22.48
CA ALA A 175 7.37 16.51 21.71
C ALA A 175 7.99 17.57 20.79
N SER A 176 7.17 18.35 20.08
CA SER A 176 7.67 19.44 19.22
C SER A 176 8.51 20.45 20.01
N LEU A 177 8.11 20.82 21.23
CA LEU A 177 8.87 21.73 22.08
C LEU A 177 10.25 21.17 22.46
N ARG A 178 10.36 19.86 22.73
CA ARG A 178 11.66 19.21 22.99
C ARG A 178 12.59 19.26 21.78
N HIS A 179 12.04 19.36 20.58
CA HIS A 179 12.77 19.39 19.31
C HIS A 179 12.78 20.77 18.63
N GLY A 180 12.79 21.86 19.45
CA GLY A 180 12.92 23.23 18.96
C GLY A 180 11.66 23.79 18.28
N GLY A 181 10.49 23.25 18.58
CA GLY A 181 9.20 23.66 18.00
C GLY A 181 8.85 22.97 16.70
N ASP A 182 9.65 22.01 16.23
CA ASP A 182 9.45 21.30 14.95
C ASP A 182 8.78 19.94 15.18
N PRO A 183 7.51 19.75 14.75
CA PRO A 183 6.80 18.49 14.89
C PRO A 183 7.39 17.37 14.00
N ASN A 184 7.95 17.70 12.84
CA ASN A 184 8.55 16.71 11.97
C ASN A 184 9.80 16.11 12.59
N ARG A 185 10.64 16.99 13.16
CA ARG A 185 11.84 16.60 13.90
C ARG A 185 11.51 15.76 15.13
N ALA A 186 10.41 16.08 15.82
CA ALA A 186 9.93 15.28 16.94
C ALA A 186 9.57 13.86 16.48
N LEU A 187 8.79 13.72 15.41
CA LEU A 187 8.36 12.42 14.86
C LEU A 187 9.52 11.60 14.27
N GLU A 188 10.54 12.25 13.72
CA GLU A 188 11.75 11.56 13.24
C GLU A 188 12.60 10.98 14.38
N ASN A 189 12.63 11.63 15.54
CA ASN A 189 13.44 11.24 16.69
C ASN A 189 12.69 10.43 17.75
N GLU A 190 11.35 10.51 17.80
CA GLU A 190 10.46 9.80 18.71
C GLU A 190 9.42 8.99 17.91
N PRO A 191 9.79 7.85 17.26
CA PRO A 191 8.87 7.07 16.39
C PRO A 191 7.64 6.53 17.11
N GLU A 192 7.70 6.36 18.44
CA GLU A 192 6.57 5.93 19.27
C GLU A 192 5.39 6.92 19.24
N LEU A 193 5.63 8.17 18.85
CA LEU A 193 4.55 9.14 18.67
C LEU A 193 3.56 8.74 17.58
N PHE A 194 4.00 7.94 16.58
CA PHE A 194 3.11 7.48 15.50
C PHE A 194 1.93 6.65 16.01
N GLN A 195 2.02 6.03 17.17
CA GLN A 195 0.89 5.32 17.78
C GLN A 195 -0.37 6.20 17.98
N ASN A 196 -0.21 7.54 17.99
CA ASN A 196 -1.30 8.49 18.19
C ASN A 196 -1.93 8.96 16.87
N PHE A 197 -1.39 8.54 15.73
CA PHE A 197 -1.87 8.96 14.43
C PHE A 197 -2.59 7.82 13.73
N ARG A 198 -3.70 8.15 13.05
CA ARG A 198 -4.49 7.19 12.28
C ARG A 198 -4.76 7.73 10.89
N LYS A 199 -4.57 6.89 9.89
CA LYS A 199 -5.10 7.15 8.54
C LYS A 199 -6.49 6.54 8.43
N HIS A 200 -7.37 7.26 7.79
CA HIS A 200 -8.70 6.79 7.45
C HIS A 200 -8.64 5.83 6.25
N VAL A 201 -9.41 4.75 6.32
CA VAL A 201 -9.62 3.79 5.22
C VAL A 201 -11.04 3.98 4.68
N GLY A 202 -11.20 4.02 3.37
CA GLY A 202 -12.44 4.35 2.67
C GLY A 202 -13.54 3.28 2.73
N LEU A 203 -13.57 2.44 3.76
CA LEU A 203 -14.65 1.51 4.04
C LEU A 203 -15.68 2.18 4.95
N TYR A 204 -16.97 2.09 4.57
CA TYR A 204 -18.05 2.65 5.37
C TYR A 204 -19.19 1.65 5.53
N VAL A 205 -19.79 1.63 6.71
CA VAL A 205 -21.03 0.90 6.97
C VAL A 205 -22.10 1.87 7.41
N TYR A 206 -23.28 1.79 6.81
CA TYR A 206 -24.44 2.65 7.07
C TYR A 206 -25.66 1.82 7.39
N SER A 207 -26.61 2.36 8.19
CA SER A 207 -27.99 1.91 8.01
C SER A 207 -28.49 2.41 6.66
N ARG A 208 -29.34 1.64 5.99
CA ARG A 208 -29.97 2.06 4.71
C ARG A 208 -30.64 3.42 4.84
N GLU A 209 -31.38 3.64 5.92
CA GLU A 209 -32.13 4.87 6.18
C GLU A 209 -31.19 6.07 6.31
N TYR A 210 -30.05 5.90 7.00
CA TYR A 210 -29.08 6.98 7.13
C TYR A 210 -28.40 7.27 5.80
N LEU A 211 -28.02 6.26 5.01
CA LEU A 211 -27.41 6.45 3.69
C LEU A 211 -28.32 7.25 2.78
N LEU A 212 -29.61 6.91 2.70
CA LEU A 212 -30.61 7.61 1.89
C LEU A 212 -30.85 9.05 2.38
N LYS A 213 -30.75 9.30 3.68
CA LYS A 213 -30.80 10.65 4.26
C LYS A 213 -29.53 11.43 3.91
N PHE A 214 -28.35 10.81 4.09
CA PHE A 214 -27.04 11.43 3.88
C PHE A 214 -26.86 11.97 2.47
N THR A 215 -27.20 11.19 1.46
CA THR A 215 -27.06 11.60 0.05
C THR A 215 -27.97 12.76 -0.36
N ARG A 216 -29.04 13.02 0.40
CA ARG A 216 -29.94 14.17 0.19
C ARG A 216 -29.51 15.45 0.92
N LEU A 217 -28.50 15.34 1.80
CA LEU A 217 -27.97 16.52 2.49
C LEU A 217 -27.18 17.41 1.51
N PRO A 218 -27.31 18.73 1.60
CA PRO A 218 -26.51 19.65 0.80
C PRO A 218 -25.03 19.55 1.21
N GLN A 219 -24.15 19.71 0.24
CA GLN A 219 -22.73 19.77 0.50
C GLN A 219 -22.37 20.91 1.45
N THR A 220 -21.57 20.58 2.47
CA THR A 220 -21.18 21.53 3.52
C THR A 220 -19.88 22.26 3.20
N ARG A 221 -19.52 23.25 4.02
CA ARG A 221 -18.32 24.04 3.82
C ARG A 221 -17.03 23.23 4.00
N LEU A 222 -16.98 22.42 5.06
CA LEU A 222 -15.76 21.62 5.35
C LEU A 222 -15.61 20.50 4.34
N GLU A 223 -16.70 19.83 3.95
CA GLU A 223 -16.69 18.85 2.87
C GLU A 223 -16.08 19.40 1.59
N LYS A 224 -16.50 20.59 1.14
CA LYS A 224 -15.97 21.22 -0.08
C LYS A 224 -14.51 21.63 0.06
N PHE A 225 -14.10 22.08 1.24
CA PHE A 225 -12.74 22.57 1.48
C PHE A 225 -11.71 21.43 1.54
N GLU A 226 -12.03 20.34 2.25
CA GLU A 226 -11.18 19.16 2.40
C GLU A 226 -11.39 18.13 1.27
N ALA A 227 -12.48 18.27 0.48
CA ALA A 227 -12.96 17.25 -0.47
C ALA A 227 -13.14 15.88 0.20
N LEU A 228 -13.91 15.87 1.33
CA LEU A 228 -14.17 14.71 2.18
C LEU A 228 -15.66 14.63 2.51
N GLU A 229 -16.39 13.67 1.91
CA GLU A 229 -17.86 13.54 2.05
C GLU A 229 -18.31 13.31 3.50
N GLN A 230 -17.54 12.56 4.28
CA GLN A 230 -17.88 12.26 5.69
C GLN A 230 -17.94 13.48 6.58
N LEU A 231 -17.34 14.61 6.19
CA LEU A 231 -17.46 15.87 6.92
C LEU A 231 -18.89 16.43 6.82
N ARG A 232 -19.61 16.18 5.71
CA ARG A 232 -21.03 16.52 5.59
C ARG A 232 -21.85 15.83 6.68
N ALA A 233 -21.55 14.55 6.95
CA ALA A 233 -22.23 13.81 7.99
C ALA A 233 -21.94 14.40 9.38
N LEU A 234 -20.65 14.67 9.71
CA LEU A 234 -20.27 15.28 11.00
C LEU A 234 -20.90 16.66 11.20
N GLU A 235 -20.87 17.54 10.18
CA GLU A 235 -21.47 18.89 10.28
C GLU A 235 -23.01 18.84 10.46
N ASN A 236 -23.65 17.73 10.09
CA ASN A 236 -25.08 17.49 10.32
C ASN A 236 -25.37 16.62 11.57
N GLY A 237 -24.39 16.45 12.45
CA GLY A 237 -24.54 15.84 13.76
C GLY A 237 -24.56 14.31 13.75
N ALA A 238 -24.08 13.66 12.68
CA ALA A 238 -23.96 12.21 12.64
C ALA A 238 -22.93 11.68 13.64
N VAL A 239 -23.26 10.56 14.25
CA VAL A 239 -22.30 9.78 15.04
C VAL A 239 -21.57 8.83 14.12
N ILE A 240 -20.27 9.08 13.88
CA ILE A 240 -19.41 8.23 13.07
C ILE A 240 -18.48 7.45 13.99
N LYS A 241 -18.66 6.13 14.10
CA LYS A 241 -17.76 5.24 14.83
C LYS A 241 -16.55 4.92 13.97
N VAL A 242 -15.37 4.97 14.56
CA VAL A 242 -14.11 4.56 13.94
C VAL A 242 -13.66 3.25 14.59
N VAL A 243 -13.32 2.25 13.77
CA VAL A 243 -12.76 0.97 14.22
C VAL A 243 -11.40 0.74 13.57
N ASP A 244 -10.52 0.01 14.24
CA ASP A 244 -9.22 -0.35 13.66
C ASP A 244 -9.37 -1.43 12.58
N ALA A 245 -8.63 -1.32 11.48
CA ALA A 245 -8.57 -2.35 10.45
C ALA A 245 -7.84 -3.60 10.95
N VAL A 246 -8.25 -4.74 10.45
CA VAL A 246 -7.55 -6.02 10.62
C VAL A 246 -6.72 -6.28 9.36
N GLY A 247 -5.43 -5.95 9.41
CA GLY A 247 -4.56 -5.97 8.23
C GLY A 247 -4.59 -4.67 7.42
N ALA A 248 -3.56 -4.47 6.63
CA ALA A 248 -3.45 -3.30 5.76
C ALA A 248 -4.15 -3.53 4.42
N SER A 249 -4.82 -2.49 3.91
CA SER A 249 -5.33 -2.47 2.54
C SER A 249 -4.51 -1.56 1.64
N ILE A 250 -4.48 -1.88 0.35
CA ILE A 250 -3.79 -1.11 -0.68
C ILE A 250 -4.78 -0.81 -1.79
N GLY A 251 -5.19 0.45 -1.88
CA GLY A 251 -6.00 0.93 -2.99
C GLY A 251 -5.18 1.06 -4.27
N VAL A 252 -5.76 0.68 -5.41
CA VAL A 252 -5.12 0.77 -6.72
C VAL A 252 -5.53 2.06 -7.40
N ASP A 253 -4.66 3.05 -7.39
CA ASP A 253 -4.88 4.36 -8.00
C ASP A 253 -3.90 4.69 -9.13
N THR A 254 -2.73 4.05 -9.12
CA THR A 254 -1.65 4.28 -10.07
C THR A 254 -1.20 2.95 -10.70
N PRO A 255 -0.48 2.97 -11.83
CA PRO A 255 0.15 1.76 -12.37
C PRO A 255 1.09 1.08 -11.36
N GLU A 256 1.79 1.86 -10.52
CA GLU A 256 2.68 1.34 -9.48
C GLU A 256 1.90 0.56 -8.41
N ASP A 257 0.72 1.06 -7.99
CA ASP A 257 -0.16 0.34 -7.06
C ASP A 257 -0.66 -0.97 -7.65
N LEU A 258 -1.07 -0.94 -8.95
CA LEU A 258 -1.55 -2.14 -9.65
C LEU A 258 -0.48 -3.24 -9.66
N GLU A 259 0.75 -2.88 -9.98
CA GLU A 259 1.85 -3.84 -9.97
C GLU A 259 2.17 -4.36 -8.58
N ARG A 260 2.19 -3.46 -7.59
CA ARG A 260 2.42 -3.83 -6.20
C ARG A 260 1.39 -4.84 -5.71
N VAL A 261 0.13 -4.59 -6.00
CA VAL A 261 -0.97 -5.52 -5.67
C VAL A 261 -0.85 -6.82 -6.45
N THR A 262 -0.43 -6.76 -7.73
CA THR A 262 -0.16 -7.96 -8.54
C THR A 262 0.93 -8.82 -7.92
N ASP A 263 2.05 -8.22 -7.51
CA ASP A 263 3.16 -8.94 -6.84
C ASP A 263 2.69 -9.62 -5.54
N ILE A 264 1.83 -8.94 -4.77
CA ILE A 264 1.27 -9.49 -3.53
C ILE A 264 0.35 -10.69 -3.82
N ILE A 265 -0.55 -10.55 -4.79
CA ILE A 265 -1.52 -11.61 -5.12
C ILE A 265 -0.85 -12.81 -5.76
N GLU A 266 0.08 -12.60 -6.72
CA GLU A 266 0.73 -13.69 -7.44
C GLU A 266 1.84 -14.40 -6.67
N ALA A 267 2.57 -13.64 -5.85
CA ALA A 267 3.82 -14.15 -5.26
C ALA A 267 3.93 -13.94 -3.74
N GLY A 268 2.97 -13.28 -3.11
CA GLY A 268 3.01 -12.97 -1.68
C GLY A 268 4.10 -11.97 -1.30
N ILE A 269 4.67 -11.23 -2.28
CA ILE A 269 5.77 -10.30 -2.07
C ILE A 269 5.30 -8.85 -2.29
N ASP A 270 5.50 -7.99 -1.30
CA ASP A 270 5.24 -6.55 -1.40
C ASP A 270 6.52 -5.82 -1.76
N ILE A 271 6.62 -5.34 -3.01
CA ILE A 271 7.76 -4.57 -3.50
C ILE A 271 7.35 -3.10 -3.59
N ARG A 272 8.04 -2.27 -2.81
CA ARG A 272 7.73 -0.85 -2.71
C ARG A 272 8.98 0.00 -2.48
N ARG A 273 8.84 1.31 -2.66
CA ARG A 273 9.89 2.25 -2.27
C ARG A 273 10.17 2.14 -0.77
N ALA A 274 11.44 2.13 -0.40
CA ALA A 274 11.85 2.12 1.00
C ALA A 274 11.47 3.43 1.69
N ARG A 275 11.16 3.33 2.99
CA ARG A 275 10.92 4.42 3.90
C ARG A 275 12.09 4.51 4.88
N ARG A 276 12.25 5.63 5.59
CA ARG A 276 13.33 5.76 6.60
C ARG A 276 13.23 4.72 7.72
N GLU A 277 12.01 4.34 8.06
CA GLU A 277 11.69 3.32 9.07
C GLU A 277 12.19 1.91 8.68
N ASP A 278 12.31 1.65 7.38
CA ASP A 278 12.79 0.36 6.84
C ASP A 278 14.30 0.17 7.01
N LEU A 279 15.06 1.25 7.21
CA LEU A 279 16.53 1.22 7.14
C LEU A 279 17.20 0.27 8.14
N ARG A 280 16.60 0.05 9.32
CA ARG A 280 17.10 -0.93 10.27
C ARG A 280 16.98 -2.35 9.71
N SER A 281 15.83 -2.69 9.15
CA SER A 281 15.60 -4.00 8.52
C SER A 281 16.46 -4.17 7.26
N VAL A 282 16.62 -3.13 6.45
CA VAL A 282 17.53 -3.13 5.30
C VAL A 282 18.98 -3.40 5.72
N ALA A 283 19.46 -2.73 6.79
CA ALA A 283 20.81 -2.96 7.32
C ALA A 283 20.98 -4.40 7.82
N SER A 284 19.97 -4.98 8.47
CA SER A 284 19.94 -6.37 8.90
C SER A 284 20.04 -7.34 7.71
N VAL A 285 19.16 -7.16 6.69
CA VAL A 285 19.17 -7.97 5.46
C VAL A 285 20.52 -7.86 4.74
N HIS A 286 21.14 -6.67 4.69
CA HIS A 286 22.45 -6.50 4.08
C HIS A 286 23.51 -7.33 4.78
N VAL A 287 23.63 -7.19 6.09
CA VAL A 287 24.66 -7.90 6.88
C VAL A 287 24.43 -9.42 6.82
N GLU A 288 23.21 -9.86 7.06
CA GLU A 288 22.87 -11.28 7.06
C GLU A 288 23.06 -11.93 5.67
N SER A 289 22.65 -11.22 4.61
CA SER A 289 22.86 -11.71 3.24
C SER A 289 24.36 -11.89 2.94
N TRP A 290 25.22 -10.95 3.36
CA TRP A 290 26.66 -11.08 3.19
C TRP A 290 27.22 -12.25 3.98
N GLN A 291 26.93 -12.34 5.26
CA GLN A 291 27.45 -13.39 6.15
C GLN A 291 27.08 -14.79 5.68
N ARG A 292 25.88 -14.95 5.10
CA ARG A 292 25.37 -16.25 4.68
C ARG A 292 25.67 -16.59 3.21
N SER A 293 25.66 -15.58 2.34
CA SER A 293 25.82 -15.80 0.88
C SER A 293 27.26 -15.78 0.41
N PHE A 294 28.16 -15.14 1.16
CA PHE A 294 29.57 -15.04 0.79
C PHE A 294 30.51 -15.80 1.74
N ALA A 295 29.98 -16.66 2.62
CA ALA A 295 30.74 -17.56 3.44
C ALA A 295 31.62 -18.47 2.54
N GLY A 296 32.93 -18.57 2.85
CA GLY A 296 33.90 -19.30 2.07
C GLY A 296 34.37 -18.61 0.77
N ILE A 297 33.85 -17.41 0.48
CA ILE A 297 34.29 -16.56 -0.65
C ILE A 297 35.04 -15.34 -0.13
N VAL A 298 34.50 -14.71 0.92
CA VAL A 298 35.07 -13.55 1.58
C VAL A 298 35.59 -14.00 2.96
N PRO A 299 36.71 -13.43 3.49
CA PRO A 299 37.28 -13.84 4.76
C PRO A 299 36.26 -13.82 5.92
N ASP A 300 36.24 -14.91 6.68
CA ASP A 300 35.30 -15.10 7.80
C ASP A 300 35.38 -13.95 8.83
N ASP A 301 36.58 -13.47 9.10
CA ASP A 301 36.81 -12.34 10.01
C ASP A 301 36.17 -11.05 9.50
N PHE A 302 36.20 -10.79 8.18
CA PHE A 302 35.51 -9.65 7.59
C PHE A 302 34.00 -9.78 7.76
N LEU A 303 33.44 -10.94 7.42
CA LEU A 303 32.00 -11.22 7.53
C LEU A 303 31.52 -11.14 8.98
N ALA A 304 32.27 -11.72 9.92
CA ALA A 304 31.94 -11.70 11.36
C ALA A 304 31.98 -10.28 11.95
N ASN A 305 32.84 -9.41 11.44
CA ASN A 305 32.99 -8.02 11.90
C ASN A 305 32.06 -7.03 11.17
N MET A 306 31.19 -7.47 10.27
CA MET A 306 30.17 -6.62 9.66
C MET A 306 29.19 -6.13 10.71
N SER A 307 29.08 -4.81 10.87
CA SER A 307 28.21 -4.19 11.86
C SER A 307 26.93 -3.67 11.21
N MET A 308 25.81 -4.13 11.76
CA MET A 308 24.47 -3.62 11.38
C MET A 308 24.34 -2.13 11.68
N GLU A 309 24.88 -1.69 12.82
CA GLU A 309 24.81 -0.28 13.26
C GLU A 309 25.58 0.64 12.29
N LYS A 310 26.82 0.24 11.91
CA LYS A 310 27.61 1.00 10.93
C LYS A 310 26.88 1.05 9.56
N ARG A 311 26.24 -0.04 9.18
CA ARG A 311 25.50 -0.12 7.91
C ARG A 311 24.25 0.77 7.95
N LEU A 312 23.53 0.73 9.07
CA LEU A 312 22.37 1.59 9.31
C LEU A 312 22.76 3.08 9.25
N GLU A 313 23.85 3.47 9.89
CA GLU A 313 24.34 4.85 9.87
C GLU A 313 24.68 5.28 8.43
N ALA A 314 25.40 4.45 7.68
CA ALA A 314 25.74 4.73 6.30
C ALA A 314 24.48 4.91 5.39
N TYR A 315 23.40 4.19 5.67
CA TYR A 315 22.13 4.39 4.96
C TYR A 315 21.38 5.64 5.40
N ARG A 316 21.47 6.03 6.67
CA ARG A 316 20.87 7.27 7.19
C ARG A 316 21.53 8.52 6.64
N GLU A 317 22.85 8.49 6.47
CA GLU A 317 23.65 9.60 5.93
C GLU A 317 23.47 9.79 4.42
N ARG A 318 22.98 8.77 3.68
CA ARG A 318 22.72 8.90 2.25
C ARG A 318 21.64 9.94 1.97
N ARG A 319 21.88 10.79 1.01
CA ARG A 319 20.88 11.73 0.52
C ARG A 319 19.80 10.99 -0.25
N TRP A 320 18.58 11.10 0.26
CA TRP A 320 17.37 10.59 -0.41
C TRP A 320 16.81 11.70 -1.29
N ASP A 321 17.42 11.86 -2.46
CA ASP A 321 17.04 12.87 -3.47
C ASP A 321 16.69 12.18 -4.80
N GLU A 322 16.56 12.98 -5.86
CA GLU A 322 16.24 12.52 -7.20
C GLU A 322 17.29 11.52 -7.75
N ASN A 323 18.52 11.60 -7.24
CA ASN A 323 19.67 10.83 -7.72
C ASN A 323 19.92 9.54 -6.93
N TYR A 324 19.11 9.26 -5.89
CA TYR A 324 19.24 8.05 -5.08
C TYR A 324 17.86 7.51 -4.67
N SER A 325 17.66 6.25 -4.95
CA SER A 325 16.43 5.51 -4.60
C SER A 325 16.74 4.17 -3.98
N MET A 326 15.84 3.70 -3.14
CA MET A 326 15.89 2.35 -2.56
C MET A 326 14.52 1.71 -2.66
N MET A 327 14.50 0.45 -3.09
CA MET A 327 13.32 -0.41 -3.09
C MET A 327 13.50 -1.53 -2.08
N VAL A 328 12.43 -1.91 -1.41
CA VAL A 328 12.38 -3.05 -0.47
C VAL A 328 11.38 -4.08 -0.94
N ALA A 329 11.65 -5.33 -0.62
CA ALA A 329 10.76 -6.45 -0.82
C ALA A 329 10.43 -7.07 0.54
N SER A 330 9.14 -7.11 0.91
CA SER A 330 8.67 -7.70 2.15
C SER A 330 7.75 -8.89 1.88
N HIS A 331 7.84 -9.94 2.70
CA HIS A 331 7.10 -11.17 2.53
C HIS A 331 6.40 -11.59 3.83
N GLY A 332 5.08 -11.39 3.88
CA GLY A 332 4.23 -11.80 4.99
C GLY A 332 4.79 -11.39 6.36
N ALA A 333 4.79 -12.31 7.31
CA ALA A 333 5.30 -12.10 8.67
C ALA A 333 6.83 -11.98 8.76
N SER A 334 7.57 -12.36 7.70
CA SER A 334 9.04 -12.26 7.67
C SER A 334 9.52 -10.82 7.57
N GLY A 335 8.64 -9.87 7.22
CA GLY A 335 9.01 -8.48 7.03
C GLY A 335 9.87 -8.26 5.78
N ILE A 336 10.83 -7.34 5.83
CA ILE A 336 11.73 -7.06 4.71
C ILE A 336 12.73 -8.22 4.55
N VAL A 337 12.69 -8.85 3.39
CA VAL A 337 13.48 -10.02 3.01
C VAL A 337 14.49 -9.75 1.89
N GLY A 338 14.39 -8.59 1.25
CA GLY A 338 15.30 -8.16 0.20
C GLY A 338 15.21 -6.65 -0.02
N PHE A 339 16.23 -6.10 -0.67
CA PHE A 339 16.26 -4.70 -1.07
C PHE A 339 17.22 -4.45 -2.23
N ALA A 340 17.04 -3.33 -2.89
CA ALA A 340 17.97 -2.77 -3.86
C ALA A 340 18.08 -1.26 -3.65
N ASP A 341 19.29 -0.70 -3.80
CA ASP A 341 19.49 0.73 -3.85
C ASP A 341 20.30 1.12 -5.11
N PHE A 342 19.94 2.25 -5.68
CA PHE A 342 20.48 2.70 -6.97
C PHE A 342 20.47 4.23 -7.06
N GLY A 343 21.32 4.75 -7.95
CA GLY A 343 21.45 6.20 -8.15
C GLY A 343 22.55 6.55 -9.13
N THR A 344 23.08 7.78 -9.05
CA THR A 344 24.17 8.27 -9.92
C THR A 344 25.41 7.37 -9.83
N PRO A 345 25.96 6.95 -10.96
CA PRO A 345 27.07 5.99 -11.00
C PRO A 345 28.33 6.48 -10.28
N LYS A 346 29.03 5.56 -9.65
CA LYS A 346 30.38 5.74 -9.09
C LYS A 346 31.42 4.95 -9.86
N LEU A 347 30.96 3.94 -10.63
CA LEU A 347 31.83 3.12 -11.46
C LEU A 347 32.27 3.87 -12.71
N PRO A 348 33.48 3.58 -13.24
CA PRO A 348 33.91 4.14 -14.52
C PRO A 348 33.02 3.63 -15.66
N GLY A 349 32.70 4.51 -16.60
CA GLY A 349 31.86 4.22 -17.77
C GLY A 349 30.82 5.30 -18.01
N GLU A 350 30.10 5.18 -19.13
CA GLU A 350 29.05 6.13 -19.55
C GLU A 350 27.67 5.52 -19.29
N PHE A 351 27.32 5.29 -18.02
CA PHE A 351 26.01 4.82 -17.62
C PHE A 351 25.26 5.90 -16.87
N ASP A 352 23.94 5.96 -17.05
CA ASP A 352 23.08 6.95 -16.40
C ASP A 352 22.82 6.61 -14.91
N ALA A 353 22.79 5.31 -14.56
CA ALA A 353 22.55 4.85 -13.20
C ALA A 353 23.40 3.65 -12.80
N GLN A 354 23.57 3.44 -11.50
CA GLN A 354 24.22 2.26 -10.90
C GLN A 354 23.32 1.68 -9.81
N ILE A 355 23.17 0.34 -9.79
CA ILE A 355 22.68 -0.38 -8.62
C ILE A 355 23.88 -0.62 -7.70
N PHE A 356 23.82 -0.11 -6.46
CA PHE A 356 24.88 -0.22 -5.46
C PHE A 356 24.75 -1.48 -4.59
N SER A 357 23.51 -1.88 -4.29
CA SER A 357 23.20 -3.08 -3.51
C SER A 357 21.99 -3.77 -4.09
N PHE A 358 22.03 -5.11 -4.12
CA PHE A 358 20.92 -5.94 -4.55
C PHE A 358 20.98 -7.27 -3.78
N TYR A 359 20.22 -7.38 -2.70
CA TYR A 359 20.31 -8.51 -1.78
C TYR A 359 18.95 -9.06 -1.40
N PHE A 360 18.92 -10.39 -1.22
CA PHE A 360 17.83 -11.13 -0.61
C PHE A 360 18.38 -12.09 0.43
N LEU A 361 17.64 -12.30 1.52
CA LEU A 361 17.93 -13.38 2.47
C LEU A 361 17.92 -14.73 1.72
N PRO A 362 18.86 -15.66 2.02
CA PRO A 362 19.02 -16.90 1.28
C PRO A 362 17.75 -17.73 1.11
N GLU A 363 16.90 -17.82 2.14
CA GLU A 363 15.63 -18.57 2.12
C GLU A 363 14.57 -17.96 1.19
N HIS A 364 14.73 -16.72 0.77
CA HIS A 364 13.84 -16.02 -0.15
C HIS A 364 14.42 -15.87 -1.56
N GLN A 365 15.60 -16.47 -1.81
CA GLN A 365 16.18 -16.51 -3.14
C GLN A 365 15.54 -17.62 -4.00
N ARG A 366 15.74 -17.55 -5.32
CA ARG A 366 15.23 -18.52 -6.31
C ARG A 366 13.71 -18.68 -6.34
N SER A 367 12.96 -17.75 -5.74
CA SER A 367 11.50 -17.70 -5.74
C SER A 367 10.94 -16.71 -6.77
N GLY A 368 11.77 -16.17 -7.67
CA GLY A 368 11.36 -15.16 -8.64
C GLY A 368 11.35 -13.72 -8.08
N TYR A 369 11.51 -13.54 -6.77
CA TYR A 369 11.46 -12.22 -6.12
C TYR A 369 12.56 -11.27 -6.61
N GLY A 370 13.77 -11.78 -6.84
CA GLY A 370 14.87 -10.99 -7.39
C GLY A 370 14.54 -10.39 -8.77
N GLU A 371 13.93 -11.18 -9.66
CA GLU A 371 13.51 -10.67 -10.97
C GLU A 371 12.46 -9.57 -10.84
N ARG A 372 11.45 -9.77 -9.99
CA ARG A 372 10.41 -8.77 -9.73
C ARG A 372 11.00 -7.48 -9.16
N LEU A 373 11.88 -7.56 -8.16
CA LEU A 373 12.56 -6.39 -7.59
C LEU A 373 13.44 -5.68 -8.64
N PHE A 374 14.22 -6.42 -9.43
CA PHE A 374 15.07 -5.85 -10.46
C PHE A 374 14.26 -5.08 -11.51
N ARG A 375 13.20 -5.70 -12.07
CA ARG A 375 12.31 -5.06 -13.03
C ARG A 375 11.63 -3.83 -12.46
N ARG A 376 11.28 -3.83 -11.18
CA ARG A 376 10.69 -2.68 -10.49
C ARG A 376 11.70 -1.54 -10.35
N CYS A 377 12.97 -1.82 -10.01
CA CYS A 377 14.03 -0.82 -9.99
C CYS A 377 14.28 -0.22 -11.38
N VAL A 378 14.36 -1.07 -12.40
CA VAL A 378 14.56 -0.63 -13.80
C VAL A 378 13.41 0.27 -14.26
N ARG A 379 12.16 -0.12 -14.02
CA ARG A 379 11.01 0.72 -14.38
C ARG A 379 11.09 2.07 -13.72
N ARG A 380 11.40 2.12 -12.42
CA ARG A 380 11.56 3.38 -11.70
C ARG A 380 12.67 4.26 -12.29
N MET A 381 13.76 3.67 -12.75
CA MET A 381 14.82 4.39 -13.45
C MET A 381 14.31 4.95 -14.78
N VAL A 382 13.62 4.15 -15.60
CA VAL A 382 13.05 4.59 -16.89
C VAL A 382 12.05 5.73 -16.70
N GLU A 383 11.17 5.67 -15.71
CA GLU A 383 10.23 6.75 -15.38
C GLU A 383 10.94 8.07 -15.02
N ASN A 384 12.16 7.99 -14.50
CA ASN A 384 13.01 9.16 -14.21
C ASN A 384 13.95 9.54 -15.38
N GLY A 385 13.75 8.97 -16.57
CA GLY A 385 14.53 9.32 -17.78
C GLY A 385 15.90 8.66 -17.88
N VAL A 386 16.18 7.64 -17.06
CA VAL A 386 17.41 6.83 -17.12
C VAL A 386 17.30 5.84 -18.27
N ASN A 387 18.33 5.74 -19.11
CA ASN A 387 18.36 4.83 -20.26
C ASN A 387 19.33 3.67 -20.10
N SER A 388 20.40 3.85 -19.33
CA SER A 388 21.48 2.87 -19.18
C SER A 388 21.81 2.62 -17.71
N LEU A 389 22.21 1.39 -17.39
CA LEU A 389 22.44 0.89 -16.03
C LEU A 389 23.75 0.14 -15.94
N CYS A 390 24.49 0.29 -14.84
CA CYS A 390 25.57 -0.60 -14.47
C CYS A 390 25.43 -1.10 -13.03
N LEU A 391 26.14 -2.16 -12.71
CA LEU A 391 26.40 -2.65 -11.36
C LEU A 391 27.71 -3.45 -11.33
N ASP A 392 28.30 -3.58 -10.17
CA ASP A 392 29.44 -4.47 -9.93
C ASP A 392 29.03 -5.68 -9.10
N SER A 393 29.75 -6.80 -9.33
CA SER A 393 29.59 -8.04 -8.59
C SER A 393 30.95 -8.69 -8.39
N LEU A 394 31.19 -9.28 -7.24
CA LEU A 394 32.39 -10.10 -7.04
C LEU A 394 32.49 -11.17 -8.15
N GLU A 395 33.67 -11.37 -8.75
CA GLU A 395 33.85 -12.36 -9.80
C GLU A 395 33.53 -13.77 -9.31
N ALA A 396 33.86 -14.08 -8.06
CA ALA A 396 33.53 -15.32 -7.40
C ALA A 396 32.08 -15.47 -6.96
N SER A 397 31.23 -14.47 -7.16
CA SER A 397 29.83 -14.50 -6.71
C SER A 397 29.01 -15.57 -7.45
N PRO A 398 28.30 -16.46 -6.75
CA PRO A 398 27.46 -17.49 -7.37
C PRO A 398 26.18 -16.90 -8.01
N TYR A 399 25.93 -15.60 -7.82
CA TYR A 399 24.70 -14.92 -8.27
C TYR A 399 24.84 -14.23 -9.63
N ARG A 400 26.00 -14.26 -10.25
CA ARG A 400 26.27 -13.59 -11.54
C ARG A 400 25.35 -14.04 -12.67
N ALA A 401 25.01 -15.32 -12.72
CA ALA A 401 24.07 -15.87 -13.70
C ALA A 401 22.68 -15.19 -13.67
N PHE A 402 22.30 -14.53 -12.55
CA PHE A 402 21.10 -13.72 -12.48
C PHE A 402 21.20 -12.48 -13.38
N TYR A 403 22.33 -11.80 -13.36
CA TYR A 403 22.52 -10.59 -14.17
C TYR A 403 22.62 -10.93 -15.66
N ASP A 404 23.25 -12.06 -16.01
CA ASP A 404 23.25 -12.59 -17.39
C ASP A 404 21.81 -12.87 -17.86
N LYS A 405 20.98 -13.53 -17.01
CA LYS A 405 19.55 -13.78 -17.27
C LYS A 405 18.76 -12.48 -17.48
N MET A 406 19.10 -11.43 -16.73
CA MET A 406 18.45 -10.12 -16.86
C MET A 406 18.96 -9.30 -18.06
N GLY A 407 19.79 -9.89 -18.94
CA GLY A 407 20.30 -9.28 -20.17
C GLY A 407 21.53 -8.38 -19.97
N GLY A 408 22.17 -8.46 -18.78
CA GLY A 408 23.42 -7.75 -18.52
C GLY A 408 24.59 -8.34 -19.28
N ARG A 409 25.49 -7.48 -19.77
CA ARG A 409 26.75 -7.89 -20.37
C ARG A 409 27.92 -7.39 -19.53
N VAL A 410 29.00 -8.18 -19.48
CA VAL A 410 30.23 -7.73 -18.84
C VAL A 410 30.86 -6.62 -19.68
N VAL A 411 31.03 -5.46 -19.07
CA VAL A 411 31.58 -4.24 -19.72
C VAL A 411 32.93 -3.84 -19.15
N GLY A 412 33.32 -4.39 -18.01
CA GLY A 412 34.59 -4.08 -17.37
C GLY A 412 34.89 -4.98 -16.19
N ARG A 413 36.06 -4.77 -15.62
CA ARG A 413 36.54 -5.39 -14.38
C ARG A 413 37.17 -4.33 -13.50
N ASP A 414 37.05 -4.51 -12.20
CA ASP A 414 37.65 -3.65 -11.18
C ASP A 414 38.08 -4.52 -9.99
N SER A 415 38.65 -3.93 -8.97
CA SER A 415 38.94 -4.60 -7.72
C SER A 415 38.31 -3.88 -6.54
N HIS A 416 37.82 -4.64 -5.58
CA HIS A 416 37.22 -4.11 -4.35
C HIS A 416 37.94 -4.64 -3.13
N LYS A 417 38.39 -3.74 -2.25
CA LYS A 417 39.07 -4.13 -1.02
C LYS A 417 38.07 -4.51 0.07
N LEU A 418 38.16 -5.76 0.54
CA LEU A 418 37.33 -6.29 1.63
C LEU A 418 38.26 -6.74 2.78
N GLY A 419 38.26 -6.00 3.86
CA GLY A 419 39.30 -6.18 4.89
C GLY A 419 40.67 -5.78 4.36
N ASP A 420 41.63 -6.70 4.44
CA ASP A 420 42.99 -6.49 3.95
C ASP A 420 43.27 -7.13 2.57
N GLU A 421 42.28 -7.78 1.98
CA GLU A 421 42.39 -8.49 0.70
C GLU A 421 41.67 -7.76 -0.42
N ASP A 422 42.21 -7.84 -1.64
CA ASP A 422 41.62 -7.32 -2.88
C ASP A 422 40.83 -8.42 -3.59
N PHE A 423 39.58 -8.14 -3.94
CA PHE A 423 38.68 -9.03 -4.64
C PHE A 423 38.38 -8.52 -6.04
N GLU A 424 38.55 -9.34 -7.04
CA GLU A 424 38.15 -9.00 -8.40
C GLU A 424 36.63 -8.85 -8.50
N THR A 425 36.18 -7.79 -9.18
CA THR A 425 34.79 -7.51 -9.48
C THR A 425 34.58 -7.43 -10.98
N VAL A 426 33.38 -7.82 -11.40
CA VAL A 426 32.92 -7.76 -12.78
C VAL A 426 31.83 -6.69 -12.86
N ILE A 427 32.02 -5.75 -13.78
CA ILE A 427 31.03 -4.70 -14.05
C ILE A 427 30.07 -5.19 -15.12
N TYR A 428 28.80 -5.28 -14.78
CA TYR A 428 27.69 -5.52 -15.69
C TYR A 428 27.11 -4.22 -16.19
N GLY A 429 26.73 -4.17 -17.48
CA GLY A 429 26.11 -3.00 -18.09
C GLY A 429 24.90 -3.36 -18.95
N TRP A 430 23.94 -2.45 -19.00
CA TRP A 430 22.78 -2.44 -19.88
C TRP A 430 22.72 -1.08 -20.58
N ASP A 431 22.86 -1.06 -21.90
CA ASP A 431 22.88 0.18 -22.71
C ASP A 431 21.46 0.74 -22.93
N ASP A 432 20.43 -0.09 -22.82
CA ASP A 432 19.04 0.27 -23.01
C ASP A 432 18.16 -0.57 -22.07
N ILE A 433 17.82 0.04 -20.93
CA ILE A 433 17.02 -0.61 -19.90
C ILE A 433 15.51 -0.57 -20.18
N SER A 434 15.06 0.14 -21.20
CA SER A 434 13.64 0.16 -21.60
C SER A 434 13.15 -1.18 -22.14
N LYS A 435 14.04 -2.11 -22.43
CA LYS A 435 13.77 -3.45 -22.96
C LYS A 435 13.73 -4.55 -21.90
N ILE A 436 14.00 -4.22 -20.64
CA ILE A 436 13.97 -5.14 -19.51
C ILE A 436 12.55 -5.14 -18.90
#